data_c351010aaac7ce5890407a9448a0bb9c
#
_entry.id   c351010aaac7ce5890407a9448a0bb9c
#
_cell.length_a   1.000
_cell.length_b   1.000
_cell.length_c   1.000
_cell.angle_alpha   90.00
_cell.angle_beta   90.00
_cell.angle_gamma   90.00
#
_symmetry.space_group_name_H-M   'P 1'
#
loop_
_entity.id
_entity.type
_entity.pdbx_description
1 polymer ?
#
loop_
_entity_poly.entity_id
_entity_poly.type
_entity_poly.pdbx_seq_one_letter_code
_entity_poly.pdbx_strand_id
1 'polypeptide(L)'
;MESERAAEPPVAESPLSREPVFNAPILALLLAGSILGLYWLQSGPDEMALSYEYGLIPSRMAEGDVRGLLTHLLVHGGWMHAIMNAVGALAFAAPVARLMGGLKGLIGFLSLYIVCGVIAGGGYALLHLDGTVPLVGASGAVFGLIGAATRMLGGYGRILPLTDRRVLTSAAAWIGVNVLIGVVGGIGVAPGMEGARIAWEAHVIGLIAGLLLIGLWARLFGRPAQIRTVEFDSPEHLSDAQSRGGPWGA
;
A
#
# COMPACT_ATOMS: atom_id res chain seq x y z
N MET A 1 39.63 -1.53 58.35
CA MET A 1 38.92 -2.61 57.67
C MET A 1 38.03 -1.94 56.61
N GLU A 2 38.61 -1.71 55.45
CA GLU A 2 37.90 -1.19 54.27
C GLU A 2 37.12 -2.35 53.64
N SER A 3 35.81 -2.18 53.53
CA SER A 3 34.94 -3.13 52.81
C SER A 3 35.13 -2.94 51.32
N GLU A 4 35.75 -3.89 50.68
CA GLU A 4 35.81 -4.06 49.22
C GLU A 4 34.35 -4.11 48.68
N ARG A 5 33.92 -3.04 48.02
CA ARG A 5 32.72 -3.08 47.17
C ARG A 5 33.07 -3.90 45.96
N ALA A 6 32.50 -5.07 45.87
CA ALA A 6 32.51 -5.82 44.63
C ALA A 6 31.92 -4.97 43.49
N ALA A 7 32.71 -4.74 42.46
CA ALA A 7 32.25 -4.04 41.25
C ALA A 7 31.18 -4.89 40.57
N GLU A 8 30.00 -4.32 40.31
CA GLU A 8 28.97 -4.94 39.49
C GLU A 8 29.53 -5.23 38.09
N PRO A 9 29.27 -6.45 37.54
CA PRO A 9 29.70 -6.76 36.18
C PRO A 9 29.04 -5.79 35.20
N PRO A 10 29.79 -5.36 34.16
CA PRO A 10 29.23 -4.46 33.14
C PRO A 10 28.03 -5.13 32.48
N VAL A 11 26.91 -4.41 32.47
CA VAL A 11 25.71 -4.79 31.71
C VAL A 11 26.13 -4.86 30.25
N ALA A 12 26.15 -6.06 29.69
CA ALA A 12 26.44 -6.26 28.28
C ALA A 12 25.33 -5.53 27.48
N GLU A 13 25.67 -4.38 26.90
CA GLU A 13 24.80 -3.73 25.91
C GLU A 13 24.57 -4.71 24.77
N SER A 14 23.32 -5.17 24.62
CA SER A 14 22.95 -5.93 23.45
C SER A 14 23.24 -5.07 22.22
N PRO A 15 23.94 -5.60 21.19
CA PRO A 15 24.21 -4.83 20.00
C PRO A 15 22.87 -4.39 19.43
N LEU A 16 22.63 -3.07 19.41
CA LEU A 16 21.49 -2.46 18.73
C LEU A 16 21.53 -2.97 17.30
N SER A 17 20.64 -3.90 16.97
CA SER A 17 20.51 -4.43 15.62
C SER A 17 20.19 -3.21 14.73
N ARG A 18 21.16 -2.78 13.91
CA ARG A 18 20.95 -1.74 12.93
C ARG A 18 19.89 -2.25 11.96
N GLU A 19 18.67 -1.78 12.12
CA GLU A 19 17.65 -2.04 11.12
C GLU A 19 18.12 -1.44 9.78
N PRO A 20 18.07 -2.19 8.68
CA PRO A 20 18.49 -1.67 7.39
C PRO A 20 17.59 -0.49 7.02
N VAL A 21 18.21 0.62 6.60
CA VAL A 21 17.52 1.86 6.18
C VAL A 21 16.51 1.61 5.05
N PHE A 22 16.74 0.55 4.24
CA PHE A 22 15.84 0.06 3.21
C PHE A 22 15.41 -1.38 3.52
N ASN A 23 14.17 -1.54 3.98
CA ASN A 23 13.53 -2.86 4.21
C ASN A 23 12.24 -2.96 3.37
N ALA A 24 12.33 -2.63 2.07
CA ALA A 24 11.20 -2.75 1.17
C ALA A 24 10.98 -4.22 0.77
N PRO A 25 9.77 -4.78 0.92
CA PRO A 25 9.45 -6.12 0.47
C PRO A 25 9.69 -6.25 -1.03
N ILE A 26 10.24 -7.40 -1.45
CA ILE A 26 10.54 -7.68 -2.86
C ILE A 26 9.32 -7.46 -3.78
N LEU A 27 8.10 -7.75 -3.33
CA LEU A 27 6.88 -7.54 -4.10
C LEU A 27 6.62 -6.06 -4.40
N ALA A 28 6.93 -5.15 -3.47
CA ALA A 28 6.79 -3.71 -3.69
C ALA A 28 7.82 -3.22 -4.71
N LEU A 29 9.06 -3.72 -4.62
CA LEU A 29 10.13 -3.41 -5.58
C LEU A 29 9.81 -3.94 -6.98
N LEU A 30 9.34 -5.19 -7.07
CA LEU A 30 8.96 -5.80 -8.35
C LEU A 30 7.78 -5.06 -8.98
N LEU A 31 6.76 -4.67 -8.20
CA LEU A 31 5.64 -3.90 -8.72
C LEU A 31 6.08 -2.54 -9.23
N ALA A 32 6.85 -1.77 -8.45
CA ALA A 32 7.35 -0.47 -8.89
C ALA A 32 8.26 -0.60 -10.12
N GLY A 33 9.16 -1.59 -10.12
CA GLY A 33 10.04 -1.88 -11.25
C GLY A 33 9.28 -2.31 -12.51
N SER A 34 8.21 -3.11 -12.36
CA SER A 34 7.38 -3.51 -13.51
C SER A 34 6.64 -2.32 -14.14
N ILE A 35 6.14 -1.38 -13.34
CA ILE A 35 5.50 -0.16 -13.83
C ILE A 35 6.48 0.65 -14.70
N LEU A 36 7.69 0.91 -14.18
CA LEU A 36 8.72 1.67 -14.90
C LEU A 36 9.23 0.91 -16.13
N GLY A 37 9.48 -0.40 -16.00
CA GLY A 37 9.96 -1.25 -17.10
C GLY A 37 8.95 -1.38 -18.22
N LEU A 38 7.67 -1.58 -17.90
CA LEU A 38 6.60 -1.60 -18.91
C LEU A 38 6.47 -0.25 -19.62
N TYR A 39 6.52 0.86 -18.87
CA TYR A 39 6.43 2.16 -19.51
C TYR A 39 7.67 2.45 -20.38
N TRP A 40 8.88 2.04 -19.95
CA TRP A 40 10.08 2.17 -20.78
C TRP A 40 9.93 1.46 -22.14
N LEU A 41 9.27 0.30 -22.17
CA LEU A 41 8.98 -0.42 -23.43
C LEU A 41 7.89 0.28 -24.29
N GLN A 42 7.03 1.08 -23.67
CA GLN A 42 5.92 1.79 -24.34
C GLN A 42 6.31 3.20 -24.78
N SER A 43 7.32 3.78 -24.13
CA SER A 43 7.75 5.15 -24.42
C SER A 43 8.35 5.25 -25.83
N GLY A 44 7.74 6.05 -26.69
CA GLY A 44 8.16 6.21 -28.07
C GLY A 44 7.06 6.79 -28.95
N PRO A 45 7.23 6.75 -30.29
CA PRO A 45 6.29 7.36 -31.23
C PRO A 45 4.90 6.74 -31.20
N ASP A 46 4.78 5.48 -30.75
CA ASP A 46 3.50 4.74 -30.72
C ASP A 46 2.76 4.85 -29.39
N GLU A 47 3.24 5.64 -28.42
CA GLU A 47 2.66 5.76 -27.06
C GLU A 47 1.16 6.08 -27.09
N MET A 48 0.75 7.01 -27.95
CA MET A 48 -0.65 7.37 -28.11
C MET A 48 -1.47 6.20 -28.67
N ALA A 49 -0.96 5.51 -29.68
CA ALA A 49 -1.62 4.35 -30.27
C ALA A 49 -1.79 3.21 -29.24
N LEU A 50 -0.77 2.93 -28.45
CA LEU A 50 -0.82 1.95 -27.34
C LEU A 50 -1.86 2.34 -26.29
N SER A 51 -1.97 3.64 -25.97
CA SER A 51 -2.99 4.14 -25.05
C SER A 51 -4.41 3.90 -25.55
N TYR A 52 -4.66 4.07 -26.85
CA TYR A 52 -5.98 3.80 -27.45
C TYR A 52 -6.25 2.31 -27.66
N GLU A 53 -5.22 1.48 -27.86
CA GLU A 53 -5.35 0.04 -28.04
C GLU A 53 -5.60 -0.69 -26.71
N TYR A 54 -4.84 -0.35 -25.66
CA TYR A 54 -4.84 -1.07 -24.38
C TYR A 54 -5.50 -0.31 -23.23
N GLY A 55 -5.76 0.98 -23.38
CA GLY A 55 -6.48 1.78 -22.39
C GLY A 55 -7.95 1.39 -22.28
N LEU A 56 -8.56 1.71 -21.16
CA LEU A 56 -10.00 1.53 -20.96
C LEU A 56 -10.75 2.73 -21.56
N ILE A 57 -11.47 2.52 -22.64
CA ILE A 57 -12.33 3.53 -23.26
C ILE A 57 -13.76 3.24 -22.85
N PRO A 58 -14.40 4.14 -22.05
CA PRO A 58 -15.72 3.90 -21.48
C PRO A 58 -16.80 3.58 -22.52
N SER A 59 -16.83 4.29 -23.66
CA SER A 59 -17.79 4.00 -24.74
C SER A 59 -17.62 2.61 -25.34
N ARG A 60 -16.38 2.16 -25.54
CA ARG A 60 -16.12 0.77 -26.01
C ARG A 60 -16.56 -0.26 -24.97
N MET A 61 -16.35 0.02 -23.67
CA MET A 61 -16.84 -0.86 -22.61
C MET A 61 -18.38 -0.95 -22.63
N ALA A 62 -19.07 0.15 -22.86
CA ALA A 62 -20.53 0.15 -23.00
C ALA A 62 -21.01 -0.68 -24.20
N GLU A 63 -20.21 -0.79 -25.25
CA GLU A 63 -20.43 -1.65 -26.43
C GLU A 63 -19.99 -3.11 -26.22
N GLY A 64 -19.46 -3.46 -25.04
CA GLY A 64 -19.06 -4.81 -24.65
C GLY A 64 -17.56 -5.12 -24.76
N ASP A 65 -16.71 -4.18 -25.17
CA ASP A 65 -15.25 -4.37 -25.11
C ASP A 65 -14.70 -4.12 -23.70
N VAL A 66 -14.62 -5.19 -22.94
CA VAL A 66 -14.16 -5.16 -21.53
C VAL A 66 -12.66 -5.39 -21.35
N ARG A 67 -11.89 -5.58 -22.42
CA ARG A 67 -10.43 -5.85 -22.35
C ARG A 67 -9.69 -4.75 -21.60
N GLY A 68 -10.06 -3.50 -21.85
CA GLY A 68 -9.52 -2.33 -21.20
C GLY A 68 -9.60 -2.35 -19.67
N LEU A 69 -10.53 -3.11 -19.06
CA LEU A 69 -10.61 -3.27 -17.59
C LEU A 69 -9.34 -3.85 -16.98
N LEU A 70 -8.59 -4.65 -17.71
CA LEU A 70 -7.31 -5.23 -17.26
C LEU A 70 -6.12 -4.51 -17.89
N THR A 71 -6.18 -4.26 -19.19
CA THR A 71 -5.01 -3.79 -19.94
C THR A 71 -4.63 -2.35 -19.63
N HIS A 72 -5.59 -1.50 -19.23
CA HIS A 72 -5.29 -0.11 -18.83
C HIS A 72 -4.29 -0.01 -17.66
N LEU A 73 -4.21 -1.03 -16.79
CA LEU A 73 -3.26 -1.08 -15.68
C LEU A 73 -1.80 -1.14 -16.12
N LEU A 74 -1.57 -1.59 -17.36
CA LEU A 74 -0.24 -1.84 -17.91
C LEU A 74 0.29 -0.66 -18.73
N VAL A 75 -0.57 0.27 -19.14
CA VAL A 75 -0.24 1.40 -20.01
C VAL A 75 -0.17 2.68 -19.20
N HIS A 76 0.77 3.59 -19.55
CA HIS A 76 0.93 4.87 -18.87
C HIS A 76 1.07 6.02 -19.90
N GLY A 77 0.52 7.17 -19.58
CA GLY A 77 0.51 8.35 -20.46
C GLY A 77 1.67 9.33 -20.15
N GLY A 78 2.88 8.82 -19.93
CA GLY A 78 4.07 9.65 -19.73
C GLY A 78 4.93 9.22 -18.54
N TRP A 79 6.22 9.59 -18.58
CA TRP A 79 7.21 9.26 -17.53
C TRP A 79 6.79 9.74 -16.15
N MET A 80 6.29 10.96 -16.03
CA MET A 80 5.85 11.49 -14.73
C MET A 80 4.73 10.63 -14.15
N HIS A 81 3.77 10.21 -14.99
CA HIS A 81 2.66 9.34 -14.60
C HIS A 81 3.18 7.97 -14.12
N ALA A 82 4.08 7.33 -14.87
CA ALA A 82 4.68 6.05 -14.49
C ALA A 82 5.50 6.15 -13.19
N ILE A 83 6.32 7.21 -13.05
CA ILE A 83 7.12 7.45 -11.84
C ILE A 83 6.23 7.64 -10.61
N MET A 84 5.18 8.46 -10.70
CA MET A 84 4.26 8.68 -9.58
C MET A 84 3.54 7.39 -9.16
N ASN A 85 3.14 6.55 -10.13
CA ASN A 85 2.59 5.23 -9.84
C ASN A 85 3.61 4.31 -9.18
N ALA A 86 4.84 4.27 -9.65
CA ALA A 86 5.90 3.45 -9.07
C ALA A 86 6.25 3.88 -7.64
N VAL A 87 6.35 5.19 -7.38
CA VAL A 87 6.57 5.75 -6.03
C VAL A 87 5.41 5.39 -5.09
N GLY A 88 4.17 5.59 -5.54
CA GLY A 88 2.98 5.20 -4.77
C GLY A 88 2.94 3.70 -4.49
N ALA A 89 3.23 2.87 -5.49
CA ALA A 89 3.34 1.43 -5.32
C ALA A 89 4.43 1.06 -4.31
N LEU A 90 5.63 1.64 -4.42
CA LEU A 90 6.73 1.36 -3.50
C LEU A 90 6.37 1.70 -2.05
N ALA A 91 5.73 2.85 -1.83
CA ALA A 91 5.36 3.33 -0.50
C ALA A 91 4.23 2.49 0.14
N PHE A 92 3.17 2.19 -0.62
CA PHE A 92 1.93 1.61 -0.07
C PHE A 92 1.76 0.12 -0.32
N ALA A 93 2.48 -0.48 -1.26
CA ALA A 93 2.52 -1.93 -1.41
C ALA A 93 3.27 -2.62 -0.24
N ALA A 94 4.24 -1.94 0.38
CA ALA A 94 5.09 -2.54 1.40
C ALA A 94 4.30 -3.11 2.61
N PRO A 95 3.38 -2.38 3.28
CA PRO A 95 2.60 -2.94 4.38
C PRO A 95 1.71 -4.10 3.93
N VAL A 96 1.09 -4.02 2.74
CA VAL A 96 0.25 -5.09 2.19
C VAL A 96 1.08 -6.33 1.87
N ALA A 97 2.24 -6.18 1.26
CA ALA A 97 3.16 -7.27 0.95
C ALA A 97 3.70 -7.97 2.21
N ARG A 98 3.93 -7.22 3.31
CA ARG A 98 4.32 -7.79 4.61
C ARG A 98 3.19 -8.59 5.26
N LEU A 99 1.95 -8.16 5.09
CA LEU A 99 0.78 -8.89 5.59
C LEU A 99 0.63 -10.25 4.88
N MET A 100 0.98 -10.31 3.61
CA MET A 100 0.84 -11.47 2.74
C MET A 100 2.20 -12.14 2.54
N GLY A 101 2.32 -13.46 2.75
CA GLY A 101 3.59 -14.15 2.66
C GLY A 101 3.55 -15.50 1.96
N GLY A 102 4.70 -15.90 1.39
CA GLY A 102 4.79 -17.10 0.59
C GLY A 102 4.02 -17.02 -0.73
N LEU A 103 3.90 -18.15 -1.43
CA LEU A 103 3.21 -18.19 -2.74
C LEU A 103 1.73 -17.80 -2.64
N LYS A 104 1.04 -18.26 -1.61
CA LYS A 104 -0.36 -17.89 -1.34
C LYS A 104 -0.50 -16.36 -1.16
N GLY A 105 0.44 -15.75 -0.44
CA GLY A 105 0.45 -14.30 -0.24
C GLY A 105 0.80 -13.52 -1.50
N LEU A 106 1.65 -14.05 -2.38
CA LEU A 106 1.90 -13.47 -3.70
C LEU A 106 0.60 -13.40 -4.52
N ILE A 107 -0.15 -14.51 -4.58
CA ILE A 107 -1.46 -14.55 -5.26
C ILE A 107 -2.42 -13.53 -4.63
N GLY A 108 -2.48 -13.47 -3.31
CA GLY A 108 -3.31 -12.51 -2.58
C GLY A 108 -2.93 -11.06 -2.88
N PHE A 109 -1.65 -10.73 -2.89
CA PHE A 109 -1.16 -9.40 -3.21
C PHE A 109 -1.51 -8.97 -4.64
N LEU A 110 -1.19 -9.81 -5.63
CA LEU A 110 -1.46 -9.53 -7.03
C LEU A 110 -2.96 -9.47 -7.33
N SER A 111 -3.74 -10.38 -6.76
CA SER A 111 -5.20 -10.37 -6.95
C SER A 111 -5.86 -9.15 -6.31
N LEU A 112 -5.43 -8.70 -5.12
CA LEU A 112 -5.93 -7.46 -4.52
C LEU A 112 -5.64 -6.25 -5.42
N TYR A 113 -4.39 -6.14 -5.90
CA TYR A 113 -3.96 -5.08 -6.79
C TYR A 113 -4.82 -5.03 -8.07
N ILE A 114 -4.95 -6.17 -8.75
CA ILE A 114 -5.73 -6.29 -10.00
C ILE A 114 -7.21 -5.99 -9.75
N VAL A 115 -7.81 -6.60 -8.72
CA VAL A 115 -9.24 -6.41 -8.41
C VAL A 115 -9.55 -4.95 -8.07
N CYS A 116 -8.70 -4.28 -7.29
CA CYS A 116 -8.86 -2.85 -7.01
C CYS A 116 -8.76 -2.02 -8.29
N GLY A 117 -7.83 -2.35 -9.19
CA GLY A 117 -7.69 -1.65 -10.47
C GLY A 117 -8.88 -1.85 -11.40
N VAL A 118 -9.38 -3.09 -11.50
CA VAL A 118 -10.59 -3.40 -12.28
C VAL A 118 -11.82 -2.68 -11.73
N ILE A 119 -12.00 -2.67 -10.41
CA ILE A 119 -13.09 -1.93 -9.76
C ILE A 119 -12.96 -0.42 -10.02
N ALA A 120 -11.75 0.12 -9.92
CA ALA A 120 -11.46 1.53 -10.16
C ALA A 120 -11.76 1.94 -11.61
N GLY A 121 -11.22 1.19 -12.57
CA GLY A 121 -11.44 1.43 -14.00
C GLY A 121 -12.90 1.24 -14.41
N GLY A 122 -13.52 0.13 -13.96
CA GLY A 122 -14.92 -0.14 -14.22
C GLY A 122 -15.85 0.92 -13.63
N GLY A 123 -15.62 1.33 -12.39
CA GLY A 123 -16.39 2.39 -11.76
C GLY A 123 -16.23 3.74 -12.47
N TYR A 124 -15.00 4.08 -12.88
CA TYR A 124 -14.77 5.27 -13.72
C TYR A 124 -15.55 5.19 -15.03
N ALA A 125 -15.48 4.07 -15.74
CA ALA A 125 -16.15 3.91 -17.02
C ALA A 125 -17.69 3.98 -16.88
N LEU A 126 -18.25 3.44 -15.79
CA LEU A 126 -19.69 3.55 -15.51
C LEU A 126 -20.14 5.00 -15.22
N LEU A 127 -19.26 5.86 -14.73
CA LEU A 127 -19.53 7.28 -14.53
C LEU A 127 -19.42 8.10 -15.82
N HIS A 128 -18.77 7.55 -16.87
CA HIS A 128 -18.42 8.26 -18.08
C HIS A 128 -18.75 7.45 -19.36
N LEU A 129 -19.92 6.80 -19.43
CA LEU A 129 -20.27 5.80 -20.47
C LEU A 129 -20.05 6.29 -21.92
N ASP A 130 -20.21 7.59 -22.18
CA ASP A 130 -19.99 8.20 -23.50
C ASP A 130 -18.52 8.64 -23.72
N GLY A 131 -17.63 8.39 -22.75
CA GLY A 131 -16.24 8.82 -22.80
C GLY A 131 -15.45 8.10 -23.87
N THR A 132 -14.76 8.85 -24.73
CA THR A 132 -13.93 8.34 -25.83
C THR A 132 -12.43 8.44 -25.55
N VAL A 133 -12.04 9.09 -24.48
CA VAL A 133 -10.64 9.22 -24.06
C VAL A 133 -10.23 7.99 -23.26
N PRO A 134 -9.10 7.35 -23.59
CA PRO A 134 -8.66 6.17 -22.87
C PRO A 134 -8.23 6.51 -21.44
N LEU A 135 -8.75 5.78 -20.46
CA LEU A 135 -8.16 5.70 -19.11
C LEU A 135 -6.94 4.79 -19.17
N VAL A 136 -5.81 5.28 -18.70
CA VAL A 136 -4.55 4.53 -18.61
C VAL A 136 -3.91 4.70 -17.24
N GLY A 137 -3.14 3.73 -16.82
CA GLY A 137 -2.34 3.78 -15.60
C GLY A 137 -2.74 2.81 -14.51
N ALA A 138 -1.75 2.41 -13.76
CA ALA A 138 -1.89 1.55 -12.59
C ALA A 138 -2.51 2.26 -11.37
N SER A 139 -2.79 3.57 -11.48
CA SER A 139 -3.09 4.43 -10.32
C SER A 139 -4.33 4.00 -9.54
N GLY A 140 -5.39 3.54 -10.19
CA GLY A 140 -6.57 3.00 -9.51
C GLY A 140 -6.24 1.81 -8.60
N ALA A 141 -5.37 0.90 -9.07
CA ALA A 141 -4.87 -0.23 -8.28
C ALA A 141 -3.92 0.22 -7.15
N VAL A 142 -3.05 1.20 -7.43
CA VAL A 142 -2.16 1.80 -6.41
C VAL A 142 -2.98 2.48 -5.32
N PHE A 143 -4.05 3.21 -5.66
CA PHE A 143 -4.98 3.77 -4.68
C PHE A 143 -5.72 2.68 -3.90
N GLY A 144 -5.97 1.52 -4.50
CA GLY A 144 -6.42 0.33 -3.79
C GLY A 144 -5.42 -0.13 -2.71
N LEU A 145 -4.12 -0.15 -3.03
CA LEU A 145 -3.08 -0.44 -2.03
C LEU A 145 -3.00 0.65 -0.94
N ILE A 146 -3.19 1.93 -1.29
CA ILE A 146 -3.28 3.03 -0.32
C ILE A 146 -4.46 2.80 0.63
N GLY A 147 -5.63 2.46 0.11
CA GLY A 147 -6.81 2.14 0.91
C GLY A 147 -6.58 0.96 1.85
N ALA A 148 -5.98 -0.12 1.34
CA ALA A 148 -5.60 -1.28 2.13
C ALA A 148 -4.61 -0.91 3.24
N ALA A 149 -3.54 -0.18 2.90
CA ALA A 149 -2.52 0.27 3.84
C ALA A 149 -3.08 1.22 4.91
N THR A 150 -4.05 2.07 4.56
CA THR A 150 -4.72 2.98 5.50
C THR A 150 -5.33 2.24 6.69
N ARG A 151 -5.90 1.05 6.50
CA ARG A 151 -6.41 0.22 7.59
C ARG A 151 -5.32 -0.47 8.42
N MET A 152 -4.07 -0.38 8.02
CA MET A 152 -2.93 -0.98 8.72
C MET A 152 -2.11 0.07 9.48
N LEU A 153 -2.29 1.36 9.19
CA LEU A 153 -1.57 2.47 9.83
C LEU A 153 -1.86 2.54 11.33
N GLY A 154 -0.80 2.45 12.14
CA GLY A 154 -0.92 2.46 13.60
C GLY A 154 -1.60 1.23 14.20
N GLY A 155 -1.83 0.18 13.41
CA GLY A 155 -2.41 -1.08 13.86
C GLY A 155 -1.38 -2.11 14.33
N TYR A 156 -0.08 -1.80 14.27
CA TYR A 156 1.00 -2.72 14.65
C TYR A 156 0.85 -4.12 14.00
N GLY A 157 0.59 -4.14 12.69
CA GLY A 157 0.35 -5.36 11.91
C GLY A 157 -1.11 -5.88 11.95
N ARG A 158 -2.02 -5.19 12.63
CA ARG A 158 -3.46 -5.51 12.66
C ARG A 158 -4.23 -4.63 11.69
N ILE A 159 -5.31 -5.19 11.12
CA ILE A 159 -6.24 -4.43 10.27
C ILE A 159 -7.26 -3.75 11.17
N LEU A 160 -7.28 -2.43 11.15
CA LEU A 160 -8.20 -1.62 11.91
C LEU A 160 -9.63 -1.73 11.35
N PRO A 161 -10.68 -1.61 12.17
CA PRO A 161 -12.05 -1.53 11.70
C PRO A 161 -12.27 -0.26 10.86
N LEU A 162 -13.22 -0.31 9.93
CA LEU A 162 -13.56 0.85 9.09
C LEU A 162 -14.03 2.07 9.90
N THR A 163 -14.55 1.84 11.09
CA THR A 163 -15.03 2.89 12.02
C THR A 163 -13.92 3.52 12.86
N ASP A 164 -12.67 3.00 12.78
CA ASP A 164 -11.54 3.61 13.50
C ASP A 164 -11.29 5.03 13.00
N ARG A 165 -11.16 5.98 13.94
CA ARG A 165 -10.97 7.40 13.60
C ARG A 165 -9.75 7.64 12.70
N ARG A 166 -8.66 6.89 12.89
CA ARG A 166 -7.44 7.00 12.06
C ARG A 166 -7.72 6.59 10.61
N VAL A 167 -8.51 5.53 10.43
CA VAL A 167 -8.94 5.07 9.09
C VAL A 167 -9.81 6.13 8.43
N LEU A 168 -10.82 6.63 9.14
CA LEU A 168 -11.76 7.63 8.61
C LEU A 168 -11.05 8.94 8.25
N THR A 169 -10.19 9.47 9.13
CA THR A 169 -9.46 10.71 8.86
C THR A 169 -8.46 10.57 7.73
N SER A 170 -7.73 9.45 7.64
CA SER A 170 -6.79 9.21 6.55
C SER A 170 -7.51 9.00 5.22
N ALA A 171 -8.61 8.25 5.21
CA ALA A 171 -9.42 8.07 4.00
C ALA A 171 -10.00 9.40 3.51
N ALA A 172 -10.54 10.22 4.42
CA ALA A 172 -11.05 11.55 4.09
C ALA A 172 -9.94 12.46 3.53
N ALA A 173 -8.73 12.42 4.10
CA ALA A 173 -7.59 13.18 3.61
C ALA A 173 -7.20 12.75 2.18
N TRP A 174 -7.11 11.44 1.93
CA TRP A 174 -6.81 10.91 0.58
C TRP A 174 -7.88 11.30 -0.44
N ILE A 175 -9.17 11.19 -0.08
CA ILE A 175 -10.28 11.60 -0.94
C ILE A 175 -10.19 13.11 -1.21
N GLY A 176 -10.01 13.93 -0.18
CA GLY A 176 -9.91 15.37 -0.30
C GLY A 176 -8.76 15.82 -1.22
N VAL A 177 -7.57 15.23 -1.05
CA VAL A 177 -6.41 15.50 -1.93
C VAL A 177 -6.72 15.11 -3.37
N ASN A 178 -7.35 13.95 -3.61
CA ASN A 178 -7.70 13.51 -4.97
C ASN A 178 -8.72 14.41 -5.64
N VAL A 179 -9.77 14.80 -4.92
CA VAL A 179 -10.77 15.77 -5.44
C VAL A 179 -10.09 17.10 -5.76
N LEU A 180 -9.23 17.59 -4.86
CA LEU A 180 -8.49 18.83 -5.09
C LEU A 180 -7.61 18.75 -6.34
N ILE A 181 -6.84 17.68 -6.49
CA ILE A 181 -5.99 17.45 -7.67
C ILE A 181 -6.85 17.34 -8.94
N GLY A 182 -7.99 16.66 -8.89
CA GLY A 182 -8.93 16.56 -10.00
C GLY A 182 -9.49 17.91 -10.44
N VAL A 183 -9.91 18.74 -9.47
CA VAL A 183 -10.42 20.07 -9.73
C VAL A 183 -9.32 21.00 -10.27
N VAL A 184 -8.14 21.05 -9.61
CA VAL A 184 -7.02 21.90 -10.03
C VAL A 184 -6.44 21.43 -11.37
N GLY A 185 -6.30 20.11 -11.59
CA GLY A 185 -5.85 19.55 -12.87
C GLY A 185 -6.83 19.85 -14.01
N GLY A 186 -8.15 19.82 -13.74
CA GLY A 186 -9.18 20.13 -14.72
C GLY A 186 -9.18 21.59 -15.20
N ILE A 187 -8.64 22.52 -14.42
CA ILE A 187 -8.49 23.94 -14.80
C ILE A 187 -7.11 24.26 -15.43
N GLY A 188 -6.29 23.24 -15.72
CA GLY A 188 -5.05 23.37 -16.50
C GLY A 188 -3.91 24.13 -15.81
N VAL A 189 -3.93 24.28 -14.48
CA VAL A 189 -2.95 25.09 -13.72
C VAL A 189 -1.65 24.33 -13.44
N ALA A 190 -1.60 23.00 -13.62
CA ALA A 190 -0.41 22.20 -13.32
C ALA A 190 0.55 22.17 -14.52
N PRO A 191 1.79 22.71 -14.39
CA PRO A 191 2.78 22.67 -15.46
C PRO A 191 3.10 21.23 -15.88
N GLY A 192 3.13 20.95 -17.18
CA GLY A 192 3.40 19.63 -17.75
C GLY A 192 2.23 18.65 -17.73
N MET A 193 1.05 19.09 -17.33
CA MET A 193 -0.21 18.32 -17.37
C MET A 193 -1.24 18.94 -18.31
N GLU A 194 -0.79 19.77 -19.25
CA GLU A 194 -1.63 20.48 -20.21
C GLU A 194 -2.47 19.48 -21.03
N GLY A 195 -3.78 19.46 -20.78
CA GLY A 195 -4.73 18.57 -21.45
C GLY A 195 -4.89 17.16 -20.85
N ALA A 196 -4.11 16.77 -19.86
CA ALA A 196 -4.27 15.49 -19.19
C ALA A 196 -5.31 15.60 -18.06
N ARG A 197 -6.51 15.05 -18.25
CA ARG A 197 -7.49 14.92 -17.17
C ARG A 197 -7.05 13.78 -16.24
N ILE A 198 -6.77 14.11 -14.98
CA ILE A 198 -6.54 13.10 -13.97
C ILE A 198 -7.90 12.47 -13.62
N ALA A 199 -8.02 11.16 -13.82
CA ALA A 199 -9.21 10.39 -13.47
C ALA A 199 -9.26 10.17 -11.94
N TRP A 200 -9.45 11.27 -11.19
CA TRP A 200 -9.49 11.25 -9.74
C TRP A 200 -10.61 10.35 -9.19
N GLU A 201 -11.69 10.17 -9.94
CA GLU A 201 -12.79 9.26 -9.63
C GLU A 201 -12.30 7.81 -9.54
N ALA A 202 -11.47 7.38 -10.48
CA ALA A 202 -10.85 6.05 -10.44
C ALA A 202 -9.98 5.87 -9.19
N HIS A 203 -9.24 6.91 -8.78
CA HIS A 203 -8.44 6.88 -7.56
C HIS A 203 -9.29 6.70 -6.31
N VAL A 204 -10.38 7.47 -6.18
CA VAL A 204 -11.30 7.38 -5.04
C VAL A 204 -11.98 6.00 -4.99
N ILE A 205 -12.43 5.50 -6.14
CA ILE A 205 -13.07 4.18 -6.22
C ILE A 205 -12.06 3.08 -5.84
N GLY A 206 -10.83 3.17 -6.34
CA GLY A 206 -9.75 2.24 -5.99
C GLY A 206 -9.42 2.26 -4.49
N LEU A 207 -9.30 3.45 -3.90
CA LEU A 207 -9.08 3.63 -2.46
C LEU A 207 -10.18 2.94 -1.65
N ILE A 208 -11.44 3.18 -1.99
CA ILE A 208 -12.60 2.57 -1.32
C ILE A 208 -12.57 1.04 -1.48
N ALA A 209 -12.27 0.54 -2.68
CA ALA A 209 -12.14 -0.90 -2.91
C ALA A 209 -11.07 -1.51 -1.99
N GLY A 210 -9.90 -0.92 -1.89
CA GLY A 210 -8.82 -1.40 -1.02
C GLY A 210 -9.20 -1.37 0.47
N LEU A 211 -9.83 -0.28 0.93
CA LEU A 211 -10.36 -0.16 2.29
C LEU A 211 -11.33 -1.31 2.64
N LEU A 212 -12.23 -1.63 1.73
CA LEU A 212 -13.26 -2.65 1.95
C LEU A 212 -12.69 -4.06 1.86
N LEU A 213 -11.85 -4.32 0.86
CA LEU A 213 -11.41 -5.68 0.50
C LEU A 213 -10.29 -6.22 1.39
N ILE A 214 -9.39 -5.37 1.93
CA ILE A 214 -8.20 -5.86 2.66
C ILE A 214 -8.55 -6.80 3.82
N GLY A 215 -9.66 -6.59 4.51
CA GLY A 215 -10.09 -7.46 5.60
C GLY A 215 -10.38 -8.88 5.16
N LEU A 216 -11.06 -9.05 4.01
CA LEU A 216 -11.33 -10.35 3.40
C LEU A 216 -10.04 -10.97 2.86
N TRP A 217 -9.23 -10.19 2.14
CA TRP A 217 -7.96 -10.67 1.58
C TRP A 217 -6.98 -11.15 2.65
N ALA A 218 -6.90 -10.45 3.77
CA ALA A 218 -6.06 -10.88 4.90
C ALA A 218 -6.50 -12.23 5.49
N ARG A 219 -7.81 -12.47 5.55
CA ARG A 219 -8.34 -13.78 6.01
C ARG A 219 -8.02 -14.92 5.03
N LEU A 220 -8.10 -14.64 3.73
CA LEU A 220 -7.87 -15.62 2.67
C LEU A 220 -6.38 -15.87 2.41
N PHE A 221 -5.54 -14.84 2.44
CA PHE A 221 -4.18 -14.85 1.94
C PHE A 221 -3.13 -14.36 2.94
N GLY A 222 -3.54 -13.81 4.08
CA GLY A 222 -2.63 -13.27 5.10
C GLY A 222 -1.80 -14.38 5.76
N ARG A 223 -0.65 -14.00 6.30
CA ARG A 223 0.15 -14.88 7.16
C ARG A 223 -0.65 -15.20 8.42
N PRO A 224 -0.60 -16.43 8.93
CA PRO A 224 -1.06 -16.72 10.27
C PRO A 224 -0.37 -15.74 11.24
N ALA A 225 -1.14 -15.14 12.15
CA ALA A 225 -0.55 -14.30 13.18
C ALA A 225 0.49 -15.14 13.94
N GLN A 226 1.77 -14.79 13.83
CA GLN A 226 2.77 -15.32 14.73
C GLN A 226 2.43 -14.72 16.09
N ILE A 227 1.79 -15.51 16.95
CA ILE A 227 1.71 -15.23 18.37
C ILE A 227 3.17 -15.35 18.84
N ARG A 228 3.88 -14.22 18.94
CA ARG A 228 5.02 -14.17 19.84
C ARG A 228 4.41 -14.35 21.24
N THR A 229 4.41 -15.56 21.72
CA THR A 229 4.40 -15.79 23.16
C THR A 229 5.65 -15.07 23.65
N VAL A 230 5.47 -13.90 24.23
CA VAL A 230 6.46 -13.37 25.16
C VAL A 230 6.44 -14.41 26.28
N GLU A 231 7.36 -15.35 26.24
CA GLU A 231 7.71 -16.14 27.40
C GLU A 231 8.16 -15.09 28.42
N PHE A 232 7.23 -14.73 29.32
CA PHE A 232 7.62 -14.10 30.56
C PHE A 232 8.47 -15.17 31.25
N ASP A 233 9.76 -14.92 31.32
CA ASP A 233 10.67 -15.69 32.16
C ASP A 233 9.96 -15.92 33.49
N SER A 234 9.80 -17.19 33.83
CA SER A 234 9.10 -17.64 35.03
C SER A 234 9.65 -16.88 36.23
N PRO A 235 8.82 -16.51 37.22
CA PRO A 235 9.21 -15.68 38.35
C PRO A 235 10.18 -16.42 39.34
N GLU A 236 10.98 -17.34 38.86
CA GLU A 236 11.98 -18.02 39.68
C GLU A 236 13.05 -17.07 40.24
N HIS A 237 13.30 -15.95 39.56
CA HIS A 237 14.21 -14.92 40.06
C HIS A 237 13.63 -14.02 41.17
N LEU A 238 12.33 -14.08 41.44
CA LEU A 238 11.73 -13.33 42.54
C LEU A 238 11.75 -14.05 43.88
N SER A 239 11.97 -15.40 43.89
CA SER A 239 12.08 -16.16 45.14
C SER A 239 13.43 -15.98 45.85
N ASP A 240 14.49 -15.73 45.08
CA ASP A 240 15.84 -15.51 45.65
C ASP A 240 16.04 -14.11 46.25
N ALA A 241 15.24 -13.13 45.84
CA ALA A 241 15.30 -11.79 46.43
C ALA A 241 14.56 -11.67 47.77
N GLN A 242 13.60 -12.56 48.06
CA GLN A 242 12.87 -12.58 49.34
C GLN A 242 13.57 -13.43 50.43
N SER A 243 14.49 -14.30 50.05
CA SER A 243 15.26 -15.09 51.02
C SER A 243 16.49 -14.36 51.59
N ARG A 244 16.89 -13.23 50.97
CA ARG A 244 17.95 -12.37 51.52
C ARG A 244 17.27 -11.22 52.28
N GLY A 245 17.09 -11.44 53.57
CA GLY A 245 16.47 -10.45 54.49
C GLY A 245 17.01 -9.03 54.26
N GLY A 246 16.13 -8.12 53.90
CA GLY A 246 16.44 -6.70 53.79
C GLY A 246 16.83 -6.09 55.13
N PRO A 247 17.60 -4.99 55.17
CA PRO A 247 18.20 -4.41 56.36
C PRO A 247 17.24 -3.55 57.21
N TRP A 248 15.94 -3.92 57.27
CA TRP A 248 14.94 -3.20 58.07
C TRP A 248 14.23 -4.17 59.05
N GLY A 249 14.99 -4.77 59.93
CA GLY A 249 14.49 -5.53 61.07
C GLY A 249 15.12 -5.00 62.36
N ALA A 250 14.36 -4.25 63.08
CA ALA A 250 14.35 -3.85 64.48
C ALA A 250 14.23 -2.34 64.66
#